data_80b399900f0a22ce1d14cd32496c995f
#
_entry.id   80b399900f0a22ce1d14cd32496c995f
#
_cell.length_a   1.000
_cell.length_b   1.000
_cell.length_c   1.000
_cell.angle_alpha   90.00
_cell.angle_beta   90.00
_cell.angle_gamma   90.00
#
_symmetry.space_group_name_H-M   'P 1'
#
loop_
_entity.id
_entity.type
_entity.pdbx_description
1 polymer ?
#
loop_
_entity_poly.entity_id
_entity_poly.type
_entity_poly.pdbx_seq_one_letter_code
_entity_poly.pdbx_strand_id
1 'polypeptide(L)'
;MLDEFQTHRPLIACTVIGLILGDLKTGIMLGGTLELIALGWMNVGAAQSPDSALASIISAILVIVGQQSIATGIAIALPVAAAGQVLTVFARTITVVFQHAADKAAEEARFRTLDILHVSALGVQALRVAIPALIVSLFVSADMVSNMLSAIPEFVTRGLQIAGGFIVVVGYAMVLRMMGVKYLMPFFFLGFLAGGYLDLSLLAFGGVGVIMALLYIQLNPQWRKAEPHPQTTTITALDQLDD
;
A
#
# COMPACT_ATOMS: atom_id res chain seq x y z
N MET A 1 5.79 14.21 4.20
CA MET A 1 5.65 14.64 2.79
C MET A 1 6.02 13.56 1.78
N LEU A 2 7.20 12.96 1.83
CA LEU A 2 7.58 11.94 0.84
C LEU A 2 6.72 10.66 0.90
N ASP A 3 6.20 10.30 2.06
CA ASP A 3 5.33 9.14 2.25
C ASP A 3 3.94 9.32 1.60
N GLU A 4 3.48 10.55 1.42
CA GLU A 4 2.20 10.87 0.78
C GLU A 4 2.20 10.59 -0.73
N PHE A 5 3.36 10.60 -1.38
CA PHE A 5 3.49 10.21 -2.79
C PHE A 5 3.38 8.69 -2.99
N GLN A 6 3.38 7.91 -1.91
CA GLN A 6 3.21 6.45 -1.95
C GLN A 6 4.21 5.75 -2.90
N THR A 7 5.40 6.29 -3.04
CA THR A 7 6.44 5.76 -3.96
C THR A 7 6.90 4.34 -3.62
N HIS A 8 6.63 3.91 -2.37
CA HIS A 8 6.89 2.56 -1.90
C HIS A 8 5.82 1.55 -2.34
N ARG A 9 4.69 2.02 -2.86
CA ARG A 9 3.59 1.15 -3.31
C ARG A 9 3.99 0.42 -4.59
N PRO A 10 3.65 -0.88 -4.70
CA PRO A 10 4.04 -1.71 -5.83
C PRO A 10 3.63 -1.14 -7.19
N LEU A 11 2.40 -0.63 -7.30
CA LEU A 11 1.90 -0.07 -8.56
C LEU A 11 2.78 1.10 -9.02
N ILE A 12 3.17 1.99 -8.12
CA ILE A 12 3.99 3.16 -8.46
C ILE A 12 5.43 2.72 -8.73
N ALA A 13 6.03 1.94 -7.84
CA ALA A 13 7.41 1.49 -7.94
C ALA A 13 7.67 0.69 -9.23
N CYS A 14 6.84 -0.32 -9.53
CA CYS A 14 6.98 -1.12 -10.75
C CYS A 14 6.73 -0.29 -12.01
N THR A 15 5.77 0.64 -11.98
CA THR A 15 5.49 1.52 -13.13
C THR A 15 6.69 2.43 -13.43
N VAL A 16 7.32 3.02 -12.40
CA VAL A 16 8.51 3.86 -12.56
C VAL A 16 9.69 3.04 -13.09
N ILE A 17 9.93 1.85 -12.57
CA ILE A 17 10.97 0.94 -13.08
C ILE A 17 10.66 0.52 -14.52
N GLY A 18 9.41 0.19 -14.83
CA GLY A 18 8.98 -0.13 -16.19
C GLY A 18 9.21 1.02 -17.17
N LEU A 19 8.96 2.26 -16.75
CA LEU A 19 9.25 3.46 -17.54
C LEU A 19 10.75 3.62 -17.79
N ILE A 20 11.58 3.45 -16.77
CA ILE A 20 13.05 3.59 -16.86
C ILE A 20 13.65 2.50 -17.77
N LEU A 21 13.15 1.27 -17.67
CA LEU A 21 13.65 0.13 -18.44
C LEU A 21 13.00 -0.02 -19.82
N GLY A 22 12.04 0.84 -20.19
CA GLY A 22 11.40 0.87 -21.51
C GLY A 22 10.26 -0.13 -21.70
N ASP A 23 9.78 -0.79 -20.65
CA ASP A 23 8.60 -1.67 -20.69
C ASP A 23 7.57 -1.28 -19.64
N LEU A 24 6.91 -0.17 -19.92
CA LEU A 24 5.86 0.40 -19.07
C LEU A 24 4.69 -0.57 -18.87
N LYS A 25 4.32 -1.33 -19.91
CA LYS A 25 3.20 -2.27 -19.85
C LYS A 25 3.42 -3.36 -18.82
N THR A 26 4.58 -4.00 -18.86
CA THR A 26 4.97 -5.03 -17.88
C THR A 26 5.07 -4.44 -16.48
N GLY A 27 5.63 -3.22 -16.33
CA GLY A 27 5.70 -2.51 -15.06
C GLY A 27 4.33 -2.30 -14.43
N ILE A 28 3.35 -1.80 -15.19
CA ILE A 28 1.98 -1.57 -14.70
C ILE A 28 1.29 -2.90 -14.34
N MET A 29 1.39 -3.92 -15.19
CA MET A 29 0.74 -5.21 -14.96
C MET A 29 1.29 -5.91 -13.71
N LEU A 30 2.62 -5.94 -13.56
CA LEU A 30 3.27 -6.52 -12.39
C LEU A 30 2.94 -5.69 -11.13
N GLY A 31 3.05 -4.37 -11.23
CA GLY A 31 2.77 -3.46 -10.12
C GLY A 31 1.33 -3.56 -9.62
N GLY A 32 0.36 -3.61 -10.53
CA GLY A 32 -1.05 -3.79 -10.16
C GLY A 32 -1.30 -5.13 -9.46
N THR A 33 -0.67 -6.21 -9.91
CA THR A 33 -0.82 -7.52 -9.26
C THR A 33 -0.17 -7.55 -7.88
N LEU A 34 1.05 -7.00 -7.76
CA LEU A 34 1.74 -6.90 -6.46
C LEU A 34 1.04 -5.94 -5.51
N GLU A 35 0.38 -4.90 -6.02
CA GLU A 35 -0.42 -3.98 -5.22
C GLU A 35 -1.57 -4.71 -4.51
N LEU A 36 -2.27 -5.59 -5.23
CA LEU A 36 -3.33 -6.42 -4.63
C LEU A 36 -2.78 -7.33 -3.51
N ILE A 37 -1.59 -7.89 -3.69
CA ILE A 37 -0.92 -8.70 -2.66
C ILE A 37 -0.53 -7.82 -1.46
N ALA A 38 -0.02 -6.62 -1.72
CA ALA A 38 0.46 -5.70 -0.69
C ALA A 38 -0.66 -4.97 0.06
N LEU A 39 -1.93 -5.09 -0.33
CA LEU A 39 -3.06 -4.49 0.39
C LEU A 39 -3.10 -4.87 1.87
N GLY A 40 -2.70 -6.10 2.21
CA GLY A 40 -2.62 -6.58 3.58
C GLY A 40 -1.30 -6.27 4.29
N TRP A 41 -0.33 -5.67 3.61
CA TRP A 41 0.98 -5.38 4.18
C TRP A 41 0.96 -4.02 4.89
N MET A 42 0.49 -4.03 6.10
CA MET A 42 0.40 -2.83 6.93
C MET A 42 1.22 -3.01 8.20
N ASN A 43 1.93 -1.97 8.59
CA ASN A 43 2.61 -1.94 9.88
C ASN A 43 1.56 -1.75 10.99
N VAL A 44 1.56 -2.66 11.97
CA VAL A 44 0.65 -2.57 13.12
C VAL A 44 1.48 -2.54 14.40
N GLY A 45 1.59 -1.38 14.99
CA GLY A 45 2.44 -1.16 16.16
C GLY A 45 3.91 -1.48 15.86
N ALA A 46 4.51 -2.37 16.64
CA ALA A 46 5.90 -2.84 16.44
C ALA A 46 6.03 -3.91 15.35
N ALA A 47 4.91 -4.51 14.92
CA ALA A 47 4.92 -5.49 13.86
C ALA A 47 5.11 -4.80 12.51
N GLN A 48 6.18 -5.16 11.81
CA GLN A 48 6.51 -4.62 10.50
C GLN A 48 6.02 -5.55 9.41
N SER A 49 5.44 -4.96 8.37
CA SER A 49 5.05 -5.69 7.16
C SER A 49 6.28 -6.01 6.30
N PRO A 50 6.16 -7.00 5.39
CA PRO A 50 7.15 -7.24 4.35
C PRO A 50 7.44 -5.98 3.53
N ASP A 51 8.67 -5.83 3.05
CA ASP A 51 9.09 -4.63 2.30
C ASP A 51 8.55 -4.65 0.86
N SER A 52 7.45 -3.97 0.65
CA SER A 52 6.82 -3.87 -0.67
C SER A 52 7.67 -3.09 -1.68
N ALA A 53 8.42 -2.07 -1.25
CA ALA A 53 9.23 -1.25 -2.15
C ALA A 53 10.36 -2.05 -2.77
N LEU A 54 11.16 -2.74 -1.93
CA LEU A 54 12.27 -3.55 -2.40
C LEU A 54 11.77 -4.70 -3.27
N ALA A 55 10.72 -5.39 -2.84
CA ALA A 55 10.11 -6.47 -3.60
C ALA A 55 9.67 -6.03 -4.99
N SER A 56 8.98 -4.89 -5.07
CA SER A 56 8.46 -4.35 -6.33
C SER A 56 9.58 -3.96 -7.31
N ILE A 57 10.58 -3.24 -6.83
CA ILE A 57 11.69 -2.77 -7.65
C ILE A 57 12.49 -3.95 -8.18
N ILE A 58 12.89 -4.89 -7.30
CA ILE A 58 13.68 -6.06 -7.70
C ILE A 58 12.89 -6.96 -8.65
N SER A 59 11.62 -7.23 -8.35
CA SER A 59 10.78 -8.05 -9.22
C SER A 59 10.58 -7.42 -10.58
N ALA A 60 10.38 -6.10 -10.66
CA ALA A 60 10.26 -5.39 -11.94
C ALA A 60 11.54 -5.47 -12.75
N ILE A 61 12.71 -5.27 -12.13
CA ILE A 61 14.01 -5.41 -12.81
C ILE A 61 14.18 -6.86 -13.34
N LEU A 62 13.92 -7.86 -12.52
CA LEU A 62 14.07 -9.26 -12.89
C LEU A 62 13.10 -9.68 -14.01
N VAL A 63 11.87 -9.22 -14.00
CA VAL A 63 10.88 -9.54 -15.03
C VAL A 63 11.22 -8.84 -16.34
N ILE A 64 11.56 -7.56 -16.31
CA ILE A 64 11.79 -6.77 -17.53
C ILE A 64 13.16 -7.10 -18.13
N VAL A 65 14.24 -7.03 -17.35
CA VAL A 65 15.61 -7.31 -17.85
C VAL A 65 15.80 -8.80 -18.09
N GLY A 66 15.29 -9.65 -17.19
CA GLY A 66 15.36 -11.11 -17.32
C GLY A 66 14.34 -11.71 -18.28
N GLN A 67 13.45 -10.90 -18.90
CA GLN A 67 12.37 -11.33 -19.81
C GLN A 67 11.52 -12.47 -19.23
N GLN A 68 11.22 -12.39 -17.93
CA GLN A 68 10.48 -13.42 -17.23
C GLN A 68 8.97 -13.14 -17.23
N SER A 69 8.18 -14.15 -16.89
CA SER A 69 6.73 -13.98 -16.74
C SER A 69 6.38 -13.16 -15.50
N ILE A 70 5.22 -12.49 -15.51
CA ILE A 70 4.68 -11.79 -14.35
C ILE A 70 4.52 -12.75 -13.16
N ALA A 71 4.09 -13.99 -13.41
CA ALA A 71 3.97 -15.02 -12.38
C ALA A 71 5.31 -15.33 -11.69
N THR A 72 6.41 -15.35 -12.45
CA THR A 72 7.76 -15.47 -11.91
C THR A 72 8.13 -14.27 -11.04
N GLY A 73 7.83 -13.06 -11.49
CA GLY A 73 8.04 -11.84 -10.71
C GLY A 73 7.32 -11.87 -9.36
N ILE A 74 6.08 -12.33 -9.33
CA ILE A 74 5.30 -12.49 -8.10
C ILE A 74 5.94 -13.53 -7.17
N ALA A 75 6.37 -14.68 -7.71
CA ALA A 75 7.01 -15.72 -6.92
C ALA A 75 8.30 -15.23 -6.24
N ILE A 76 9.07 -14.38 -6.92
CA ILE A 76 10.31 -13.78 -6.40
C ILE A 76 10.01 -12.64 -5.42
N ALA A 77 8.94 -11.88 -5.63
CA ALA A 77 8.59 -10.72 -4.80
C ALA A 77 8.44 -11.09 -3.32
N LEU A 78 7.85 -12.24 -3.00
CA LEU A 78 7.59 -12.66 -1.62
C LEU A 78 8.87 -12.89 -0.80
N PRO A 79 9.84 -13.72 -1.24
CA PRO A 79 11.09 -13.88 -0.51
C PRO A 79 11.91 -12.60 -0.47
N VAL A 80 11.88 -11.78 -1.52
CA VAL A 80 12.56 -10.48 -1.55
C VAL A 80 11.92 -9.51 -0.54
N ALA A 81 10.59 -9.49 -0.42
CA ALA A 81 9.89 -8.69 0.58
C ALA A 81 10.30 -9.06 2.01
N ALA A 82 10.41 -10.37 2.29
CA ALA A 82 10.86 -10.87 3.58
C ALA A 82 12.33 -10.49 3.87
N ALA A 83 13.22 -10.62 2.89
CA ALA A 83 14.61 -10.17 3.01
C ALA A 83 14.70 -8.64 3.20
N GLY A 84 13.87 -7.89 2.47
CA GLY A 84 13.76 -6.44 2.60
C GLY A 84 13.30 -5.99 3.98
N GLN A 85 12.42 -6.77 4.63
CA GLN A 85 12.00 -6.51 6.00
C GLN A 85 13.19 -6.52 6.97
N VAL A 86 14.10 -7.47 6.83
CA VAL A 86 15.33 -7.53 7.65
C VAL A 86 16.19 -6.28 7.43
N LEU A 87 16.38 -5.89 6.17
CA LEU A 87 17.10 -4.64 5.84
C LEU A 87 16.39 -3.40 6.41
N THR A 88 15.07 -3.40 6.43
CA THR A 88 14.26 -2.32 7.02
C THR A 88 14.52 -2.19 8.52
N VAL A 89 14.53 -3.31 9.26
CA VAL A 89 14.85 -3.32 10.69
C VAL A 89 16.26 -2.78 10.93
N PHE A 90 17.22 -3.23 10.14
CA PHE A 90 18.61 -2.79 10.24
C PHE A 90 18.75 -1.28 9.98
N ALA A 91 18.16 -0.77 8.89
CA ALA A 91 18.19 0.65 8.57
C ALA A 91 17.48 1.51 9.64
N ARG A 92 16.36 1.04 10.19
CA ARG A 92 15.68 1.72 11.31
C ARG A 92 16.54 1.78 12.56
N THR A 93 17.26 0.71 12.88
CA THR A 93 18.20 0.69 14.00
C THR A 93 19.30 1.77 13.83
N ILE A 94 19.83 1.92 12.61
CA ILE A 94 20.78 2.99 12.31
C ILE A 94 20.15 4.37 12.46
N THR A 95 18.91 4.55 11.98
CA THR A 95 18.23 5.85 12.05
C THR A 95 17.88 6.30 13.46
N VAL A 96 17.86 5.41 14.46
CA VAL A 96 17.72 5.79 15.88
C VAL A 96 18.87 6.72 16.34
N VAL A 97 20.09 6.53 15.83
CA VAL A 97 21.22 7.40 16.14
C VAL A 97 20.95 8.82 15.65
N PHE A 98 20.39 8.96 14.44
CA PHE A 98 20.00 10.27 13.89
C PHE A 98 18.87 10.91 14.70
N GLN A 99 17.94 10.11 15.20
CA GLN A 99 16.84 10.60 16.04
C GLN A 99 17.37 11.21 17.34
N HIS A 100 18.23 10.50 18.07
CA HIS A 100 18.83 11.06 19.30
C HIS A 100 19.67 12.31 19.05
N ALA A 101 20.40 12.36 17.92
CA ALA A 101 21.14 13.54 17.53
C ALA A 101 20.22 14.72 17.17
N ALA A 102 19.05 14.43 16.58
CA ALA A 102 18.04 15.42 16.25
C ALA A 102 17.36 15.98 17.51
N ASP A 103 17.05 15.13 18.50
CA ASP A 103 16.51 15.56 19.80
C ASP A 103 17.44 16.58 20.45
N LYS A 104 18.74 16.28 20.51
CA LYS A 104 19.73 17.20 21.06
C LYS A 104 19.85 18.51 20.24
N ALA A 105 19.79 18.42 18.91
CA ALA A 105 19.82 19.59 18.05
C ALA A 105 18.56 20.48 18.24
N ALA A 106 17.42 19.85 18.53
CA ALA A 106 16.17 20.56 18.82
C ALA A 106 16.24 21.29 20.15
N GLU A 107 16.77 20.65 21.21
CA GLU A 107 16.98 21.29 22.53
C GLU A 107 17.89 22.52 22.43
N GLU A 108 18.91 22.47 21.56
CA GLU A 108 19.86 23.57 21.31
C GLU A 108 19.36 24.56 20.24
N ALA A 109 18.13 24.43 19.73
CA ALA A 109 17.54 25.25 18.66
C ALA A 109 18.41 25.35 17.38
N ARG A 110 19.16 24.26 17.05
CA ARG A 110 20.03 24.20 15.87
C ARG A 110 19.27 23.64 14.66
N PHE A 111 18.41 24.45 14.05
CA PHE A 111 17.52 24.04 12.95
C PHE A 111 18.24 23.47 11.73
N ARG A 112 19.37 24.09 11.30
CA ARG A 112 20.16 23.56 10.17
C ARG A 112 20.69 22.14 10.42
N THR A 113 21.13 21.87 11.65
CA THR A 113 21.60 20.53 12.04
C THR A 113 20.45 19.53 11.98
N LEU A 114 19.27 19.94 12.41
CA LEU A 114 18.05 19.13 12.38
C LEU A 114 17.67 18.76 10.95
N ASP A 115 17.71 19.70 10.02
CA ASP A 115 17.44 19.46 8.59
C ASP A 115 18.46 18.48 7.99
N ILE A 116 19.76 18.66 8.27
CA ILE A 116 20.80 17.75 7.78
C ILE A 116 20.62 16.34 8.32
N LEU A 117 20.32 16.18 9.61
CA LEU A 117 20.08 14.88 10.21
C LEU A 117 18.85 14.19 9.61
N HIS A 118 17.78 14.96 9.35
CA HIS A 118 16.59 14.44 8.70
C HIS A 118 16.87 13.92 7.29
N VAL A 119 17.56 14.72 6.46
CA VAL A 119 17.95 14.32 5.11
C VAL A 119 18.93 13.15 5.13
N SER A 120 19.86 13.10 6.09
CA SER A 120 20.79 11.98 6.23
C SER A 120 20.09 10.68 6.60
N ALA A 121 19.13 10.72 7.52
CA ALA A 121 18.31 9.57 7.87
C ALA A 121 17.47 9.07 6.67
N LEU A 122 16.93 9.99 5.87
CA LEU A 122 16.26 9.67 4.61
C LEU A 122 17.23 9.00 3.62
N GLY A 123 18.49 9.48 3.55
CA GLY A 123 19.54 8.87 2.75
C GLY A 123 19.82 7.41 3.12
N VAL A 124 19.84 7.06 4.41
CA VAL A 124 19.97 5.67 4.86
C VAL A 124 18.81 4.81 4.36
N GLN A 125 17.58 5.32 4.42
CA GLN A 125 16.40 4.61 3.92
C GLN A 125 16.43 4.46 2.39
N ALA A 126 16.92 5.44 1.66
CA ALA A 126 17.10 5.36 0.21
C ALA A 126 18.17 4.33 -0.17
N LEU A 127 19.33 4.34 0.51
CA LEU A 127 20.42 3.40 0.25
C LEU A 127 20.01 1.94 0.52
N ARG A 128 19.20 1.69 1.52
CA ARG A 128 18.65 0.37 1.83
C ARG A 128 17.95 -0.29 0.63
N VAL A 129 17.27 0.49 -0.20
CA VAL A 129 16.59 0.01 -1.41
C VAL A 129 17.50 0.13 -2.64
N ALA A 130 18.23 1.24 -2.77
CA ALA A 130 19.06 1.53 -3.92
C ALA A 130 20.23 0.54 -4.09
N ILE A 131 20.89 0.16 -2.99
CA ILE A 131 22.04 -0.76 -3.07
C ILE A 131 21.64 -2.14 -3.59
N PRO A 132 20.63 -2.85 -3.02
CA PRO A 132 20.20 -4.12 -3.57
C PRO A 132 19.67 -4.01 -5.01
N ALA A 133 18.91 -2.97 -5.31
CA ALA A 133 18.38 -2.74 -6.66
C ALA A 133 19.51 -2.53 -7.67
N LEU A 134 20.54 -1.76 -7.33
CA LEU A 134 21.72 -1.54 -8.16
C LEU A 134 22.49 -2.84 -8.38
N ILE A 135 22.75 -3.61 -7.32
CA ILE A 135 23.43 -4.90 -7.41
C ILE A 135 22.65 -5.81 -8.35
N VAL A 136 21.35 -5.95 -8.17
CA VAL A 136 20.52 -6.79 -9.05
C VAL A 136 20.58 -6.27 -10.48
N SER A 137 20.44 -4.97 -10.73
CA SER A 137 20.46 -4.41 -12.09
C SER A 137 21.80 -4.59 -12.82
N LEU A 138 22.91 -4.60 -12.10
CA LEU A 138 24.25 -4.77 -12.69
C LEU A 138 24.62 -6.23 -12.96
N PHE A 139 24.15 -7.15 -12.13
CA PHE A 139 24.53 -8.56 -12.22
C PHE A 139 23.47 -9.43 -12.89
N VAL A 140 22.23 -8.94 -13.02
CA VAL A 140 21.15 -9.70 -13.62
C VAL A 140 21.26 -9.65 -15.15
N SER A 141 21.45 -10.83 -15.75
CA SER A 141 21.23 -11.07 -17.17
C SER A 141 20.08 -12.06 -17.35
N ALA A 142 19.43 -12.04 -18.52
CA ALA A 142 18.36 -12.98 -18.84
C ALA A 142 18.77 -14.43 -18.63
N ASP A 143 20.00 -14.79 -19.05
CA ASP A 143 20.55 -16.14 -18.89
C ASP A 143 20.77 -16.50 -17.42
N MET A 144 21.26 -15.57 -16.60
CA MET A 144 21.47 -15.81 -15.17
C MET A 144 20.15 -16.04 -14.43
N VAL A 145 19.13 -15.22 -14.73
CA VAL A 145 17.79 -15.39 -14.14
C VAL A 145 17.18 -16.72 -14.57
N SER A 146 17.26 -17.06 -15.84
CA SER A 146 16.78 -18.35 -16.36
C SER A 146 17.47 -19.54 -15.69
N ASN A 147 18.80 -19.49 -15.54
CA ASN A 147 19.56 -20.54 -14.86
C ASN A 147 19.24 -20.66 -13.38
N MET A 148 19.07 -19.54 -12.68
CA MET A 148 18.66 -19.55 -11.27
C MET A 148 17.24 -20.11 -11.11
N LEU A 149 16.31 -19.74 -11.98
CA LEU A 149 14.94 -20.23 -11.92
C LEU A 149 14.84 -21.71 -12.27
N SER A 150 15.63 -22.18 -13.25
CA SER A 150 15.68 -23.61 -13.61
C SER A 150 16.29 -24.48 -12.51
N ALA A 151 17.11 -23.91 -11.61
CA ALA A 151 17.63 -24.58 -10.43
C ALA A 151 16.60 -24.70 -9.30
N ILE A 152 15.52 -23.90 -9.32
CA ILE A 152 14.44 -23.99 -8.34
C ILE A 152 13.44 -25.05 -8.79
N PRO A 153 13.19 -26.09 -7.99
CA PRO A 153 12.21 -27.11 -8.34
C PRO A 153 10.81 -26.52 -8.57
N GLU A 154 10.11 -27.02 -9.58
CA GLU A 154 8.78 -26.48 -9.98
C GLU A 154 7.76 -26.46 -8.82
N PHE A 155 7.83 -27.43 -7.92
CA PHE A 155 6.93 -27.48 -6.75
C PHE A 155 7.15 -26.29 -5.81
N VAL A 156 8.38 -25.75 -5.69
CA VAL A 156 8.68 -24.55 -4.87
C VAL A 156 8.08 -23.32 -5.54
N THR A 157 8.28 -23.14 -6.83
CA THR A 157 7.74 -22.00 -7.60
C THR A 157 6.22 -22.02 -7.57
N ARG A 158 5.59 -23.16 -7.79
CA ARG A 158 4.14 -23.35 -7.65
C ARG A 158 3.65 -23.08 -6.22
N GLY A 159 4.38 -23.60 -5.23
CA GLY A 159 4.06 -23.36 -3.82
C GLY A 159 4.08 -21.87 -3.47
N LEU A 160 5.07 -21.12 -3.94
CA LEU A 160 5.17 -19.67 -3.74
C LEU A 160 4.05 -18.91 -4.46
N GLN A 161 3.66 -19.31 -5.67
CA GLN A 161 2.52 -18.72 -6.39
C GLN A 161 1.21 -18.93 -5.65
N ILE A 162 0.96 -20.16 -5.15
CA ILE A 162 -0.22 -20.48 -4.35
C ILE A 162 -0.20 -19.69 -3.04
N ALA A 163 0.94 -19.65 -2.35
CA ALA A 163 1.11 -18.89 -1.12
C ALA A 163 0.83 -17.39 -1.35
N GLY A 164 1.29 -16.84 -2.49
CA GLY A 164 0.97 -15.47 -2.91
C GLY A 164 -0.53 -15.22 -2.99
N GLY A 165 -1.27 -16.15 -3.60
CA GLY A 165 -2.74 -16.07 -3.66
C GLY A 165 -3.41 -16.07 -2.27
N PHE A 166 -2.93 -16.90 -1.35
CA PHE A 166 -3.43 -16.90 0.04
C PHE A 166 -3.13 -15.60 0.78
N ILE A 167 -1.96 -15.00 0.57
CA ILE A 167 -1.60 -13.74 1.21
C ILE A 167 -2.56 -12.63 0.77
N VAL A 168 -2.97 -12.61 -0.50
CA VAL A 168 -4.00 -11.67 -1.01
C VAL A 168 -5.31 -11.83 -0.23
N VAL A 169 -5.76 -13.06 -0.04
CA VAL A 169 -7.01 -13.33 0.72
C VAL A 169 -6.89 -12.87 2.17
N VAL A 170 -5.75 -13.13 2.81
CA VAL A 170 -5.47 -12.63 4.18
C VAL A 170 -5.46 -11.10 4.20
N GLY A 171 -4.87 -10.45 3.19
CA GLY A 171 -4.87 -9.01 3.03
C GLY A 171 -6.29 -8.44 2.98
N TYR A 172 -7.15 -9.00 2.14
CA TYR A 172 -8.56 -8.60 2.09
C TYR A 172 -9.29 -8.83 3.40
N ALA A 173 -9.04 -9.98 4.07
CA ALA A 173 -9.64 -10.26 5.37
C ALA A 173 -9.22 -9.23 6.44
N MET A 174 -7.95 -8.80 6.42
CA MET A 174 -7.45 -7.74 7.32
C MET A 174 -8.14 -6.40 7.05
N VAL A 175 -8.23 -5.97 5.78
CA VAL A 175 -8.93 -4.74 5.39
C VAL A 175 -10.40 -4.80 5.82
N LEU A 176 -11.10 -5.90 5.55
CA LEU A 176 -12.47 -6.11 5.98
C LEU A 176 -12.62 -6.03 7.51
N ARG A 177 -11.67 -6.60 8.25
CA ARG A 177 -11.68 -6.55 9.72
C ARG A 177 -11.47 -5.12 10.25
N MET A 178 -10.60 -4.34 9.61
CA MET A 178 -10.33 -2.94 10.00
C MET A 178 -11.51 -2.03 9.68
N MET A 179 -12.16 -2.24 8.51
CA MET A 179 -13.30 -1.45 8.06
C MET A 179 -14.64 -2.04 8.54
N GLY A 180 -14.62 -3.18 9.20
CA GLY A 180 -15.80 -3.97 9.58
C GLY A 180 -16.67 -3.27 10.61
N VAL A 181 -17.76 -2.69 10.12
CA VAL A 181 -18.81 -2.11 10.95
C VAL A 181 -19.99 -3.09 10.96
N LYS A 182 -20.35 -3.59 12.14
CA LYS A 182 -21.34 -4.67 12.29
C LYS A 182 -22.66 -4.41 11.57
N TYR A 183 -23.16 -3.18 11.56
CA TYR A 183 -24.41 -2.84 10.88
C TYR A 183 -24.30 -2.76 9.34
N LEU A 184 -23.09 -2.71 8.78
CA LEU A 184 -22.84 -2.77 7.33
C LEU A 184 -22.58 -4.19 6.80
N MET A 185 -22.50 -5.19 7.68
CA MET A 185 -22.25 -6.58 7.27
C MET A 185 -23.24 -7.14 6.23
N PRO A 186 -24.54 -6.76 6.23
CA PRO A 186 -25.46 -7.19 5.17
C PRO A 186 -25.01 -6.78 3.76
N PHE A 187 -24.41 -5.59 3.61
CA PHE A 187 -23.87 -5.12 2.32
C PHE A 187 -22.66 -5.94 1.87
N PHE A 188 -21.84 -6.39 2.82
CA PHE A 188 -20.74 -7.31 2.52
C PHE A 188 -21.25 -8.63 1.94
N PHE A 189 -22.24 -9.26 2.59
CA PHE A 189 -22.81 -10.50 2.08
C PHE A 189 -23.52 -10.31 0.74
N LEU A 190 -24.20 -9.19 0.55
CA LEU A 190 -24.83 -8.86 -0.74
C LEU A 190 -23.76 -8.73 -1.84
N GLY A 191 -22.66 -8.04 -1.57
CA GLY A 191 -21.53 -7.94 -2.50
C GLY A 191 -20.87 -9.29 -2.78
N PHE A 192 -20.72 -10.15 -1.77
CA PHE A 192 -20.16 -11.49 -1.90
C PHE A 192 -21.04 -12.38 -2.81
N LEU A 193 -22.35 -12.38 -2.57
CA LEU A 193 -23.31 -13.13 -3.40
C LEU A 193 -23.34 -12.58 -4.84
N ALA A 194 -23.38 -11.27 -5.00
CA ALA A 194 -23.36 -10.65 -6.31
C ALA A 194 -22.08 -10.98 -7.07
N GLY A 195 -20.90 -10.98 -6.39
CA GLY A 195 -19.62 -11.37 -6.98
C GLY A 195 -19.52 -12.82 -7.38
N GLY A 196 -20.25 -13.70 -6.70
CA GLY A 196 -20.27 -15.13 -7.01
C GLY A 196 -21.26 -15.54 -8.13
N TYR A 197 -22.31 -14.73 -8.35
CA TYR A 197 -23.40 -15.08 -9.27
C TYR A 197 -23.58 -14.15 -10.46
N LEU A 198 -23.00 -12.92 -10.39
CA LEU A 198 -23.11 -11.94 -11.47
C LEU A 198 -21.74 -11.78 -12.12
N ASP A 199 -21.65 -12.08 -13.41
CA ASP A 199 -20.43 -11.87 -14.23
C ASP A 199 -20.22 -10.38 -14.56
N LEU A 200 -20.12 -9.54 -13.53
CA LEU A 200 -19.90 -8.12 -13.68
C LEU A 200 -18.40 -7.81 -13.70
N SER A 201 -18.00 -6.85 -14.54
CA SER A 201 -16.64 -6.32 -14.48
C SER A 201 -16.38 -5.64 -13.12
N LEU A 202 -15.12 -5.61 -12.69
CA LEU A 202 -14.72 -4.98 -11.42
C LEU A 202 -15.18 -3.50 -11.34
N LEU A 203 -15.14 -2.79 -12.48
CA LEU A 203 -15.62 -1.40 -12.58
C LEU A 203 -17.14 -1.30 -12.35
N ALA A 204 -17.91 -2.20 -12.97
CA ALA A 204 -19.37 -2.22 -12.77
C ALA A 204 -19.71 -2.56 -11.31
N PHE A 205 -18.98 -3.51 -10.71
CA PHE A 205 -19.12 -3.86 -9.29
C PHE A 205 -18.83 -2.66 -8.37
N GLY A 206 -17.73 -1.94 -8.62
CA GLY A 206 -17.38 -0.71 -7.90
C GLY A 206 -18.47 0.35 -8.05
N GLY A 207 -19.01 0.55 -9.26
CA GLY A 207 -20.12 1.47 -9.52
C GLY A 207 -21.37 1.14 -8.71
N VAL A 208 -21.79 -0.14 -8.68
CA VAL A 208 -22.91 -0.59 -7.85
C VAL A 208 -22.64 -0.32 -6.36
N GLY A 209 -21.43 -0.58 -5.89
CA GLY A 209 -21.04 -0.29 -4.50
C GLY A 209 -21.16 1.20 -4.15
N VAL A 210 -20.72 2.10 -5.03
CA VAL A 210 -20.86 3.56 -4.84
C VAL A 210 -22.34 3.96 -4.79
N ILE A 211 -23.17 3.45 -5.72
CA ILE A 211 -24.62 3.73 -5.74
C ILE A 211 -25.27 3.28 -4.43
N MET A 212 -24.96 2.06 -3.98
CA MET A 212 -25.50 1.53 -2.71
C MET A 212 -25.06 2.37 -1.51
N ALA A 213 -23.82 2.84 -1.47
CA ALA A 213 -23.32 3.71 -0.42
C ALA A 213 -24.04 5.07 -0.41
N LEU A 214 -24.26 5.67 -1.57
CA LEU A 214 -25.01 6.92 -1.71
C LEU A 214 -26.47 6.76 -1.28
N LEU A 215 -27.13 5.69 -1.71
CA LEU A 215 -28.49 5.39 -1.27
C LEU A 215 -28.57 5.19 0.25
N TYR A 216 -27.61 4.49 0.83
CA TYR A 216 -27.55 4.28 2.28
C TYR A 216 -27.45 5.62 3.03
N ILE A 217 -26.54 6.53 2.57
CA ILE A 217 -26.39 7.85 3.19
C ILE A 217 -27.68 8.68 3.04
N GLN A 218 -28.34 8.64 1.87
CA GLN A 218 -29.57 9.40 1.62
C GLN A 218 -30.78 8.88 2.42
N LEU A 219 -30.85 7.57 2.61
CA LEU A 219 -31.98 6.94 3.32
C LEU A 219 -31.81 6.96 4.86
N ASN A 220 -30.59 7.10 5.34
CA ASN A 220 -30.32 7.08 6.79
C ASN A 220 -30.53 8.47 7.41
N PRO A 221 -31.49 8.63 8.33
CA PRO A 221 -31.80 9.93 8.96
C PRO A 221 -30.61 10.55 9.72
N GLN A 222 -29.68 9.72 10.20
CA GLN A 222 -28.51 10.18 10.97
C GLN A 222 -27.56 11.06 10.13
N TRP A 223 -27.58 10.93 8.81
CA TRP A 223 -26.72 11.67 7.89
C TRP A 223 -27.44 12.80 7.16
N ARG A 224 -28.76 12.93 7.36
CA ARG A 224 -29.48 14.13 6.93
C ARG A 224 -29.01 15.28 7.79
N LYS A 225 -28.42 16.33 7.20
CA LYS A 225 -28.21 17.60 7.86
C LYS A 225 -29.55 18.01 8.45
N ALA A 226 -29.61 18.21 9.79
CA ALA A 226 -30.76 18.83 10.40
C ALA A 226 -31.01 20.14 9.62
N GLU A 227 -32.13 20.22 8.92
CA GLU A 227 -32.57 21.50 8.38
C GLU A 227 -32.63 22.45 9.56
N PRO A 228 -32.05 23.68 9.46
CA PRO A 228 -32.19 24.65 10.51
C PRO A 228 -33.69 24.80 10.76
N HIS A 229 -34.15 24.38 11.93
CA HIS A 229 -35.50 24.70 12.35
C HIS A 229 -35.65 26.21 12.16
N PRO A 230 -36.67 26.69 11.44
CA PRO A 230 -36.98 28.10 11.43
C PRO A 230 -37.16 28.49 12.92
N GLN A 231 -36.27 29.32 13.41
CA GLN A 231 -36.41 29.89 14.73
C GLN A 231 -37.76 30.61 14.71
N THR A 232 -38.75 29.99 15.32
CA THR A 232 -39.99 30.68 15.66
C THR A 232 -39.54 31.77 16.60
N THR A 233 -39.42 32.98 16.04
CA THR A 233 -39.21 34.17 16.81
C THR A 233 -40.50 34.31 17.68
N THR A 234 -40.45 33.74 18.85
CA THR A 234 -41.46 34.05 19.89
C THR A 234 -41.19 35.50 20.23
N ILE A 235 -41.89 36.36 19.51
CA ILE A 235 -42.03 37.78 19.91
C ILE A 235 -42.72 37.69 21.28
N THR A 236 -41.93 37.79 22.32
CA THR A 236 -42.45 37.88 23.69
C THR A 236 -43.25 39.17 23.75
N ALA A 237 -44.57 39.01 23.81
CA ALA A 237 -45.52 40.09 23.95
C ALA A 237 -45.41 40.77 25.35
N LEU A 238 -44.20 40.88 25.86
CA LEU A 238 -43.88 41.49 27.18
C LEU A 238 -43.16 42.82 27.05
N ASP A 239 -42.82 43.25 25.83
CA ASP A 239 -42.10 44.52 25.61
C ASP A 239 -43.05 45.69 25.24
N GLN A 240 -44.35 45.51 25.45
CA GLN A 240 -45.36 46.55 25.18
C GLN A 240 -46.12 47.05 26.42
N LEU A 241 -45.57 46.90 27.59
CA LEU A 241 -46.22 47.39 28.81
C LEU A 241 -45.39 48.41 29.63
N ASP A 242 -44.35 48.98 29.03
CA ASP A 242 -43.64 50.12 29.67
C ASP A 242 -43.62 51.32 28.69
N ASP A 243 -44.80 51.93 28.54
CA ASP A 243 -44.99 53.34 28.18
C ASP A 243 -46.31 53.84 28.82
#